data_764ec69a55addd43502e2bac1aca1d81
#
_entry.id   764ec69a55addd43502e2bac1aca1d81
#
_cell.length_a   1.000
_cell.length_b   1.000
_cell.length_c   1.000
_cell.angle_alpha   90.00
_cell.angle_beta   90.00
_cell.angle_gamma   90.00
#
_symmetry.space_group_name_H-M   'P 1'
#
loop_
_entity.id
_entity.type
_entity.pdbx_description
1 polymer ?
#
loop_
_entity_poly.entity_id
_entity_poly.type
_entity_poly.pdbx_seq_one_letter_code
_entity_poly.pdbx_strand_id
1 'polypeptide(L)'
;MENQQNIMPCDLEAERSVIGAMIIDERAVDDAAEIVEPVDFYSTKYQEIYKAILQVIDEKKPVDYITLEDKLKSNNMYEIIGGIDELISISEAVGSAVNVKYYADIIKSKAIIRNLMRVSQDVIDMSIANNSVGEVLEYAESNIFKISQNRNHQDLVKIQEMLEPTLAKIGEMSMSQGQLTGVTTGLIDLDRQLSGLQKSDLILLAARPAMGKTSLALNIAYKASVKHHVAIFSLEMSKMQLTQRLLSALSNINLSELVSGRVTEWTNLGQAAQLLAETNMHVDDTSSISLNELRSKCRKLKARGELDLVIIDYLQLMTTNSRNENRQQEISTISRGLKGLAKELNCPILALSQL
;
A
#
# COMPACT_ATOMS: atom_id res chain seq x y z
N MET A 1 -23.29 22.73 27.26
CA MET A 1 -22.26 21.80 26.69
C MET A 1 -20.94 22.34 27.14
N GLU A 2 -20.37 21.70 28.15
CA GLU A 2 -19.13 22.14 28.79
C GLU A 2 -17.97 22.03 27.80
N ASN A 3 -17.10 23.04 27.81
CA ASN A 3 -15.82 23.10 27.13
C ASN A 3 -14.96 21.89 27.55
N GLN A 4 -15.05 20.77 26.86
CA GLN A 4 -13.99 19.79 26.86
C GLN A 4 -12.80 20.45 26.16
N GLN A 5 -11.86 20.95 26.96
CA GLN A 5 -10.54 21.32 26.47
C GLN A 5 -10.01 20.14 25.66
N ASN A 6 -9.76 20.34 24.39
CA ASN A 6 -9.20 19.36 23.46
C ASN A 6 -7.75 19.04 23.91
N ILE A 7 -7.63 18.21 24.96
CA ILE A 7 -6.31 17.71 25.42
C ILE A 7 -5.86 16.69 24.38
N MET A 8 -4.79 17.03 23.67
CA MET A 8 -4.18 16.11 22.69
C MET A 8 -3.77 14.81 23.40
N PRO A 9 -4.10 13.64 22.83
CA PRO A 9 -3.75 12.34 23.41
C PRO A 9 -2.24 12.20 23.61
N CYS A 10 -1.79 12.07 24.85
CA CYS A 10 -0.40 11.87 25.22
C CYS A 10 -0.31 10.95 26.45
N ASP A 11 0.88 10.46 26.71
CA ASP A 11 1.24 9.72 27.93
C ASP A 11 2.67 10.13 28.31
N LEU A 12 2.78 11.17 29.15
CA LEU A 12 4.07 11.72 29.54
C LEU A 12 4.90 10.78 30.41
N GLU A 13 4.23 9.87 31.14
CA GLU A 13 4.94 8.85 31.93
C GLU A 13 5.59 7.80 31.05
N ALA A 14 4.87 7.35 29.99
CA ALA A 14 5.44 6.47 28.99
C ALA A 14 6.61 7.13 28.25
N GLU A 15 6.45 8.42 27.84
CA GLU A 15 7.53 9.18 27.19
C GLU A 15 8.76 9.29 28.07
N ARG A 16 8.57 9.65 29.35
CA ARG A 16 9.66 9.72 30.33
C ARG A 16 10.33 8.36 30.53
N SER A 17 9.53 7.30 30.58
CA SER A 17 10.04 5.93 30.78
C SER A 17 10.88 5.44 29.60
N VAL A 18 10.49 5.73 28.36
CA VAL A 18 11.29 5.38 27.18
C VAL A 18 12.62 6.12 27.19
N ILE A 19 12.63 7.44 27.38
CA ILE A 19 13.86 8.23 27.43
C ILE A 19 14.78 7.76 28.58
N GLY A 20 14.23 7.52 29.77
CA GLY A 20 15.01 7.03 30.91
C GLY A 20 15.61 5.64 30.66
N ALA A 21 14.87 4.74 30.05
CA ALA A 21 15.36 3.41 29.67
C ALA A 21 16.53 3.51 28.68
N MET A 22 16.46 4.40 27.71
CA MET A 22 17.51 4.62 26.70
C MET A 22 18.79 5.20 27.30
N ILE A 23 18.69 6.00 28.37
CA ILE A 23 19.86 6.55 29.09
C ILE A 23 20.54 5.44 29.92
N ILE A 24 19.76 4.49 30.46
CA ILE A 24 20.28 3.44 31.35
C ILE A 24 20.88 2.25 30.57
N ASP A 25 20.26 1.87 29.44
CA ASP A 25 20.65 0.69 28.65
C ASP A 25 20.65 1.04 27.15
N GLU A 26 21.83 0.93 26.55
CA GLU A 26 22.04 1.23 25.10
C GLU A 26 21.17 0.32 24.21
N ARG A 27 20.88 -0.92 24.65
CA ARG A 27 19.97 -1.82 23.90
C ARG A 27 18.53 -1.33 23.84
N ALA A 28 18.10 -0.55 24.84
CA ALA A 28 16.78 0.05 24.84
C ALA A 28 16.64 1.13 23.76
N VAL A 29 17.75 1.67 23.24
CA VAL A 29 17.71 2.62 22.12
C VAL A 29 17.30 1.93 20.84
N ASP A 30 17.91 0.78 20.52
CA ASP A 30 17.54 0.00 19.34
C ASP A 30 16.07 -0.45 19.42
N ASP A 31 15.67 -0.98 20.59
CA ASP A 31 14.30 -1.44 20.85
C ASP A 31 13.24 -0.31 20.72
N ALA A 32 13.59 0.90 21.17
CA ALA A 32 12.71 2.07 21.03
C ALA A 32 12.68 2.61 19.58
N ALA A 33 13.85 2.66 18.91
CA ALA A 33 13.99 3.18 17.56
C ALA A 33 13.27 2.31 16.50
N GLU A 34 13.06 1.03 16.78
CA GLU A 34 12.22 0.16 15.95
C GLU A 34 10.75 0.60 15.94
N ILE A 35 10.24 1.25 17.00
CA ILE A 35 8.82 1.50 17.21
C ILE A 35 8.47 2.98 17.05
N VAL A 36 9.27 3.89 17.63
CA VAL A 36 8.96 5.31 17.71
C VAL A 36 10.04 6.17 17.07
N GLU A 37 9.59 7.27 16.47
CA GLU A 37 10.44 8.34 15.96
C GLU A 37 10.34 9.58 16.86
N PRO A 38 11.30 10.54 16.81
CA PRO A 38 11.25 11.75 17.62
C PRO A 38 9.92 12.52 17.54
N VAL A 39 9.30 12.53 16.35
CA VAL A 39 8.00 13.20 16.10
C VAL A 39 6.81 12.52 16.77
N ASP A 40 6.96 11.29 17.23
CA ASP A 40 5.91 10.54 17.92
C ASP A 40 5.73 10.99 19.38
N PHE A 41 6.71 11.64 19.97
CA PHE A 41 6.60 12.20 21.32
C PHE A 41 5.74 13.47 21.32
N TYR A 42 4.94 13.66 22.35
CA TYR A 42 4.14 14.86 22.55
C TYR A 42 4.97 16.00 23.15
N SER A 43 5.81 15.67 24.14
CA SER A 43 6.67 16.64 24.81
C SER A 43 7.86 17.02 23.93
N THR A 44 7.97 18.30 23.56
CA THR A 44 9.11 18.84 22.82
C THR A 44 10.44 18.55 23.54
N LYS A 45 10.43 18.54 24.87
CA LYS A 45 11.58 18.18 25.68
C LYS A 45 12.05 16.76 25.39
N TYR A 46 11.16 15.80 25.43
CA TYR A 46 11.49 14.39 25.16
C TYR A 46 11.84 14.16 23.69
N GLN A 47 11.23 14.88 22.76
CA GLN A 47 11.63 14.86 21.35
C GLN A 47 13.11 15.23 21.18
N GLU A 48 13.55 16.31 21.83
CA GLU A 48 14.92 16.81 21.68
C GLU A 48 15.95 15.90 22.38
N ILE A 49 15.60 15.34 23.54
CA ILE A 49 16.47 14.36 24.23
C ILE A 49 16.60 13.11 23.35
N TYR A 50 15.49 12.59 22.79
CA TYR A 50 15.50 11.44 21.90
C TYR A 50 16.39 11.68 20.67
N LYS A 51 16.27 12.84 20.01
CA LYS A 51 17.14 13.24 18.89
C LYS A 51 18.61 13.27 19.28
N ALA A 52 18.91 13.82 20.46
CA ALA A 52 20.28 13.87 20.96
C ALA A 52 20.85 12.47 21.21
N ILE A 53 20.06 11.53 21.76
CA ILE A 53 20.45 10.13 21.96
C ILE A 53 20.80 9.49 20.61
N LEU A 54 19.91 9.60 19.61
CA LEU A 54 20.16 9.04 18.28
C LEU A 54 21.44 9.62 17.64
N GLN A 55 21.67 10.92 17.77
CA GLN A 55 22.86 11.57 17.23
C GLN A 55 24.15 11.08 17.92
N VAL A 56 24.11 10.81 19.23
CA VAL A 56 25.26 10.27 19.98
C VAL A 56 25.60 8.86 19.48
N ILE A 57 24.59 8.03 19.22
CA ILE A 57 24.78 6.67 18.67
C ILE A 57 25.33 6.72 17.24
N ASP A 58 24.80 7.61 16.38
CA ASP A 58 25.30 7.80 15.02
C ASP A 58 26.78 8.19 15.00
N GLU A 59 27.23 8.96 16.01
CA GLU A 59 28.63 9.30 16.25
C GLU A 59 29.46 8.16 16.87
N LYS A 60 28.85 7.00 17.13
CA LYS A 60 29.47 5.83 17.80
C LYS A 60 30.06 6.15 19.16
N LYS A 61 29.39 7.03 19.92
CA LYS A 61 29.71 7.37 21.29
C LYS A 61 28.76 6.65 22.27
N PRO A 62 29.21 6.33 23.49
CA PRO A 62 28.33 5.78 24.51
C PRO A 62 27.25 6.79 24.89
N VAL A 63 26.05 6.32 25.21
CA VAL A 63 24.95 7.15 25.71
C VAL A 63 25.10 7.28 27.23
N ASP A 64 25.60 8.42 27.69
CA ASP A 64 25.71 8.75 29.08
C ASP A 64 25.40 10.26 29.33
N TYR A 65 25.35 10.67 30.58
CA TYR A 65 25.01 12.06 30.94
C TYR A 65 25.98 13.08 30.33
N ILE A 66 27.26 12.73 30.19
CA ILE A 66 28.31 13.66 29.72
C ILE A 66 28.18 13.87 28.22
N THR A 67 28.02 12.78 27.47
CA THR A 67 27.85 12.82 26.02
C THR A 67 26.54 13.47 25.60
N LEU A 68 25.46 13.23 26.35
CA LEU A 68 24.16 13.87 26.12
C LEU A 68 24.21 15.37 26.48
N GLU A 69 24.85 15.73 27.57
CA GLU A 69 25.03 17.15 27.96
C GLU A 69 25.77 17.91 26.85
N ASP A 70 26.90 17.38 26.36
CA ASP A 70 27.68 18.00 25.28
C ASP A 70 26.82 18.14 24.01
N LYS A 71 26.09 17.11 23.65
CA LYS A 71 25.21 17.12 22.47
C LYS A 71 24.07 18.10 22.59
N LEU A 72 23.40 18.14 23.72
CA LEU A 72 22.31 19.08 23.99
C LEU A 72 22.77 20.52 24.04
N LYS A 73 23.99 20.79 24.55
CA LYS A 73 24.62 22.13 24.51
C LYS A 73 24.93 22.53 23.07
N SER A 74 25.47 21.61 22.25
CA SER A 74 25.74 21.89 20.85
C SER A 74 24.47 22.21 20.05
N ASN A 75 23.35 21.63 20.42
CA ASN A 75 22.03 21.85 19.82
C ASN A 75 21.29 23.07 20.42
N ASN A 76 21.87 23.82 21.38
CA ASN A 76 21.26 24.92 22.15
C ASN A 76 19.96 24.52 22.87
N MET A 77 19.81 23.28 23.26
CA MET A 77 18.61 22.74 23.91
C MET A 77 18.81 22.46 25.41
N TYR A 78 20.03 22.49 25.91
CA TYR A 78 20.39 22.10 27.26
C TYR A 78 19.60 22.82 28.36
N GLU A 79 19.53 24.16 28.30
CA GLU A 79 18.77 24.96 29.26
C GLU A 79 17.25 24.75 29.14
N ILE A 80 16.75 24.55 27.91
CA ILE A 80 15.33 24.36 27.64
C ILE A 80 14.82 23.04 28.24
N ILE A 81 15.69 22.04 28.29
CA ILE A 81 15.34 20.72 28.82
C ILE A 81 15.35 20.67 30.34
N GLY A 82 16.08 21.59 30.99
CA GLY A 82 16.27 21.63 32.44
C GLY A 82 17.64 21.13 32.92
N GLY A 83 18.61 21.02 31.99
CA GLY A 83 19.99 20.68 32.33
C GLY A 83 20.21 19.23 32.74
N ILE A 84 21.34 18.95 33.40
CA ILE A 84 21.73 17.62 33.82
C ILE A 84 20.80 17.04 34.90
N ASP A 85 20.28 17.88 35.79
CA ASP A 85 19.39 17.46 36.87
C ASP A 85 18.12 16.79 36.33
N GLU A 86 17.62 17.28 35.24
CA GLU A 86 16.45 16.68 34.57
C GLU A 86 16.80 15.35 33.94
N LEU A 87 17.96 15.19 33.29
CA LEU A 87 18.38 13.89 32.72
C LEU A 87 18.54 12.83 33.82
N ILE A 88 19.12 13.21 34.96
CA ILE A 88 19.22 12.34 36.11
C ILE A 88 17.84 11.98 36.65
N SER A 89 16.94 12.94 36.82
CA SER A 89 15.56 12.72 37.27
C SER A 89 14.79 11.77 36.36
N ILE A 90 14.99 11.86 35.02
CA ILE A 90 14.35 11.00 34.06
C ILE A 90 14.85 9.56 34.18
N SER A 91 16.17 9.38 34.32
CA SER A 91 16.76 8.03 34.42
C SER A 91 16.43 7.37 35.78
N GLU A 92 16.46 8.12 36.90
CA GLU A 92 16.10 7.58 38.21
C GLU A 92 14.63 7.19 38.34
N ALA A 93 13.74 7.78 37.54
CA ALA A 93 12.33 7.41 37.51
C ALA A 93 12.08 6.02 36.89
N VAL A 94 13.07 5.44 36.21
CA VAL A 94 12.94 4.17 35.51
C VAL A 94 13.74 3.10 36.23
N GLY A 95 13.05 2.16 36.85
CA GLY A 95 13.70 1.05 37.58
C GLY A 95 14.29 -0.04 36.67
N SER A 96 13.92 -0.13 35.40
CA SER A 96 14.37 -1.16 34.46
C SER A 96 14.02 -0.80 33.01
N ALA A 97 14.94 -1.09 32.10
CA ALA A 97 14.74 -0.89 30.64
C ALA A 97 13.92 -2.01 29.96
N VAL A 98 13.58 -3.09 30.65
CA VAL A 98 12.95 -4.31 30.09
C VAL A 98 11.63 -4.03 29.36
N ASN A 99 10.87 -3.03 29.79
CA ASN A 99 9.54 -2.73 29.24
C ASN A 99 9.53 -1.61 28.19
N VAL A 100 10.69 -1.22 27.65
CA VAL A 100 10.80 -0.09 26.73
C VAL A 100 9.91 -0.24 25.50
N LYS A 101 9.83 -1.42 24.90
CA LYS A 101 8.94 -1.70 23.76
C LYS A 101 7.46 -1.43 24.08
N TYR A 102 7.01 -1.87 25.25
CA TYR A 102 5.63 -1.65 25.69
C TYR A 102 5.30 -0.15 25.83
N TYR A 103 6.21 0.62 26.42
CA TYR A 103 6.03 2.08 26.54
C TYR A 103 6.13 2.79 25.19
N ALA A 104 7.02 2.35 24.31
CA ALA A 104 7.13 2.84 22.94
C ALA A 104 5.84 2.60 22.16
N ASP A 105 5.20 1.44 22.29
CA ASP A 105 3.90 1.14 21.67
C ASP A 105 2.79 2.07 22.18
N ILE A 106 2.79 2.43 23.47
CA ILE A 106 1.85 3.42 24.00
C ILE A 106 2.04 4.77 23.33
N ILE A 107 3.29 5.24 23.23
CA ILE A 107 3.64 6.52 22.58
C ILE A 107 3.20 6.47 21.12
N LYS A 108 3.53 5.42 20.39
CA LYS A 108 3.15 5.24 18.98
C LYS A 108 1.64 5.28 18.78
N SER A 109 0.89 4.58 19.64
CA SER A 109 -0.58 4.58 19.60
C SER A 109 -1.16 5.99 19.81
N LYS A 110 -0.63 6.76 20.76
CA LYS A 110 -1.05 8.15 21.00
C LYS A 110 -0.67 9.07 19.83
N ALA A 111 0.52 8.89 19.26
CA ALA A 111 0.98 9.64 18.09
C ALA A 111 0.09 9.40 16.86
N ILE A 112 -0.31 8.15 16.61
CA ILE A 112 -1.25 7.79 15.54
C ILE A 112 -2.58 8.54 15.72
N ILE A 113 -3.13 8.57 16.94
CA ILE A 113 -4.38 9.28 17.22
C ILE A 113 -4.21 10.79 17.00
N ARG A 114 -3.08 11.40 17.45
CA ARG A 114 -2.79 12.81 17.19
C ARG A 114 -2.70 13.14 15.71
N ASN A 115 -2.03 12.29 14.94
CA ASN A 115 -1.95 12.44 13.48
C ASN A 115 -3.32 12.34 12.82
N LEU A 116 -4.17 11.41 13.27
CA LEU A 116 -5.54 11.28 12.78
C LEU A 116 -6.38 12.53 13.10
N MET A 117 -6.27 13.06 14.34
CA MET A 117 -6.95 14.30 14.72
C MET A 117 -6.49 15.48 13.87
N ARG A 118 -5.18 15.62 13.62
CA ARG A 118 -4.63 16.68 12.76
C ARG A 118 -5.19 16.58 11.34
N VAL A 119 -5.13 15.40 10.72
CA VAL A 119 -5.68 15.19 9.37
C VAL A 119 -7.18 15.50 9.33
N SER A 120 -7.93 15.12 10.38
CA SER A 120 -9.36 15.44 10.46
C SER A 120 -9.61 16.95 10.53
N GLN A 121 -8.78 17.69 11.29
CA GLN A 121 -8.88 19.14 11.37
C GLN A 121 -8.54 19.78 10.02
N ASP A 122 -7.47 19.34 9.36
CA ASP A 122 -7.09 19.83 8.03
C ASP A 122 -8.23 19.62 7.01
N VAL A 123 -8.92 18.47 7.05
CA VAL A 123 -10.09 18.18 6.20
C VAL A 123 -11.24 19.13 6.49
N ILE A 124 -11.51 19.45 7.77
CA ILE A 124 -12.52 20.42 8.16
C ILE A 124 -12.14 21.81 7.61
N ASP A 125 -10.91 22.24 7.79
CA ASP A 125 -10.42 23.56 7.38
C ASP A 125 -10.47 23.71 5.84
N MET A 126 -10.07 22.67 5.10
CA MET A 126 -10.18 22.63 3.64
C MET A 126 -11.65 22.68 3.17
N SER A 127 -12.56 22.04 3.89
CA SER A 127 -14.00 22.04 3.56
C SER A 127 -14.61 23.42 3.77
N ILE A 128 -14.20 24.14 4.83
CA ILE A 128 -14.63 25.52 5.11
C ILE A 128 -14.06 26.51 4.08
N ALA A 129 -12.83 26.27 3.61
CA ALA A 129 -12.16 27.11 2.61
C ALA A 129 -12.74 26.95 1.17
N ASN A 130 -13.83 26.20 0.98
CA ASN A 130 -14.49 25.95 -0.30
C ASN A 130 -13.60 25.31 -1.36
N ASN A 131 -12.65 24.46 -0.96
CA ASN A 131 -11.92 23.62 -1.90
C ASN A 131 -12.87 22.65 -2.63
N SER A 132 -12.46 22.16 -3.79
CA SER A 132 -13.29 21.19 -4.53
C SER A 132 -13.48 19.90 -3.73
N VAL A 133 -14.65 19.27 -3.85
CA VAL A 133 -14.96 18.00 -3.16
C VAL A 133 -13.91 16.93 -3.46
N GLY A 134 -13.41 16.90 -4.71
CA GLY A 134 -12.37 15.96 -5.14
C GLY A 134 -11.05 16.15 -4.38
N GLU A 135 -10.59 17.40 -4.23
CA GLU A 135 -9.34 17.72 -3.50
C GLU A 135 -9.43 17.36 -2.01
N VAL A 136 -10.57 17.64 -1.37
CA VAL A 136 -10.78 17.33 0.05
C VAL A 136 -10.80 15.82 0.28
N LEU A 137 -11.50 15.07 -0.57
CA LEU A 137 -11.56 13.61 -0.49
C LEU A 137 -10.18 12.98 -0.74
N GLU A 138 -9.47 13.44 -1.74
CA GLU A 138 -8.14 12.94 -2.06
C GLU A 138 -7.14 13.19 -0.92
N TYR A 139 -7.15 14.40 -0.33
CA TYR A 139 -6.33 14.72 0.83
C TYR A 139 -6.65 13.79 2.01
N ALA A 140 -7.93 13.59 2.33
CA ALA A 140 -8.38 12.71 3.40
C ALA A 140 -7.93 11.25 3.17
N GLU A 141 -8.23 10.69 1.99
CA GLU A 141 -7.87 9.31 1.64
C GLU A 141 -6.36 9.09 1.69
N SER A 142 -5.57 9.99 1.09
CA SER A 142 -4.11 9.87 1.05
C SER A 142 -3.47 9.90 2.44
N ASN A 143 -3.90 10.81 3.32
CA ASN A 143 -3.29 10.96 4.64
C ASN A 143 -3.76 9.89 5.64
N ILE A 144 -5.03 9.50 5.62
CA ILE A 144 -5.53 8.36 6.41
C ILE A 144 -4.78 7.07 5.99
N PHE A 145 -4.54 6.90 4.70
CA PHE A 145 -3.79 5.77 4.21
C PHE A 145 -2.33 5.74 4.69
N LYS A 146 -1.61 6.88 4.65
CA LYS A 146 -0.25 7.00 5.20
C LYS A 146 -0.21 6.61 6.68
N ILE A 147 -1.18 7.07 7.46
CA ILE A 147 -1.30 6.71 8.89
C ILE A 147 -1.51 5.19 9.05
N SER A 148 -2.36 4.59 8.22
CA SER A 148 -2.62 3.14 8.26
C SER A 148 -1.40 2.30 7.85
N GLN A 149 -0.60 2.76 6.89
CA GLN A 149 0.63 2.07 6.48
C GLN A 149 1.73 2.12 7.55
N ASN A 150 1.90 3.26 8.23
CA ASN A 150 2.88 3.40 9.31
C ASN A 150 2.58 2.49 10.52
N ARG A 151 1.40 1.88 10.58
CA ARG A 151 1.05 0.88 11.61
C ARG A 151 1.63 -0.51 11.31
N ASN A 152 1.97 -0.80 10.05
CA ASN A 152 2.49 -2.09 9.61
C ASN A 152 4.01 -1.99 9.35
N HIS A 153 4.81 -1.67 10.36
CA HIS A 153 6.21 -2.06 10.33
C HIS A 153 6.25 -3.59 10.38
N GLN A 154 6.48 -4.23 9.22
CA GLN A 154 6.82 -5.64 9.20
C GLN A 154 8.26 -5.73 9.67
N ASP A 155 8.45 -6.19 10.90
CA ASP A 155 9.76 -6.49 11.45
C ASP A 155 10.53 -7.44 10.51
N LEU A 156 11.86 -7.34 10.52
CA LEU A 156 12.71 -8.31 9.85
C LEU A 156 12.51 -9.67 10.52
N VAL A 157 11.86 -10.58 9.79
CA VAL A 157 11.63 -11.95 10.26
C VAL A 157 12.86 -12.80 9.95
N LYS A 158 13.37 -13.53 10.92
CA LYS A 158 14.49 -14.47 10.68
C LYS A 158 14.04 -15.53 9.68
N ILE A 159 14.90 -15.84 8.72
CA ILE A 159 14.60 -16.86 7.70
C ILE A 159 14.23 -18.20 8.33
N GLN A 160 14.78 -18.52 9.50
CA GLN A 160 14.49 -19.73 10.25
C GLN A 160 12.99 -19.86 10.60
N GLU A 161 12.33 -18.76 10.94
CA GLU A 161 10.89 -18.74 11.28
C GLU A 161 10.01 -18.96 10.05
N MET A 162 10.53 -18.64 8.85
CA MET A 162 9.83 -18.83 7.58
C MET A 162 10.02 -20.22 6.98
N LEU A 163 10.98 -21.01 7.45
CA LEU A 163 11.29 -22.32 6.86
C LEU A 163 10.14 -23.31 7.01
N GLU A 164 9.61 -23.46 8.22
CA GLU A 164 8.54 -24.41 8.52
C GLU A 164 7.25 -24.12 7.72
N PRO A 165 6.69 -22.88 7.73
CA PRO A 165 5.50 -22.58 6.92
C PRO A 165 5.77 -22.68 5.41
N THR A 166 7.00 -22.40 4.96
CA THR A 166 7.37 -22.57 3.56
C THR A 166 7.41 -24.02 3.13
N LEU A 167 8.02 -24.90 3.94
CA LEU A 167 8.07 -26.34 3.68
C LEU A 167 6.69 -26.97 3.73
N ALA A 168 5.84 -26.58 4.67
CA ALA A 168 4.45 -27.04 4.75
C ALA A 168 3.70 -26.67 3.44
N LYS A 169 3.83 -25.44 2.98
CA LYS A 169 3.22 -24.98 1.73
C LYS A 169 3.73 -25.73 0.49
N ILE A 170 5.04 -26.01 0.42
CA ILE A 170 5.61 -26.83 -0.68
C ILE A 170 5.04 -28.26 -0.61
N GLY A 171 4.87 -28.82 0.58
CA GLY A 171 4.27 -30.14 0.78
C GLY A 171 2.82 -30.21 0.28
N GLU A 172 1.99 -29.22 0.62
CA GLU A 172 0.61 -29.09 0.11
C GLU A 172 0.57 -28.98 -1.42
N MET A 173 1.46 -28.15 -1.99
CA MET A 173 1.57 -28.01 -3.46
C MET A 173 2.03 -29.29 -4.14
N SER A 174 2.90 -30.09 -3.52
CA SER A 174 3.35 -31.36 -4.03
C SER A 174 2.22 -32.41 -4.06
N MET A 175 1.30 -32.36 -3.10
CA MET A 175 0.14 -33.25 -3.06
C MET A 175 -0.94 -32.89 -4.10
N SER A 176 -1.01 -31.64 -4.50
CA SER A 176 -1.99 -31.14 -5.49
C SER A 176 -1.50 -31.27 -6.94
N GLN A 177 -0.91 -32.41 -7.31
CA GLN A 177 -0.26 -32.71 -8.61
C GLN A 177 -0.91 -31.98 -9.80
N GLY A 178 -0.19 -30.97 -10.34
CA GLY A 178 -0.57 -30.28 -11.59
C GLY A 178 -1.60 -29.17 -11.46
N GLN A 179 -2.06 -28.80 -10.27
CA GLN A 179 -2.88 -27.61 -10.08
C GLN A 179 -2.01 -26.35 -10.14
N LEU A 180 -2.52 -25.34 -10.86
CA LEU A 180 -1.88 -24.03 -10.90
C LEU A 180 -1.92 -23.37 -9.53
N THR A 181 -0.79 -22.81 -9.09
CA THR A 181 -0.70 -22.08 -7.81
C THR A 181 -1.20 -20.65 -7.92
N GLY A 182 -1.17 -20.10 -9.14
CA GLY A 182 -1.65 -18.78 -9.51
C GLY A 182 -2.95 -18.80 -10.32
N VAL A 183 -3.40 -17.61 -10.73
CA VAL A 183 -4.55 -17.43 -11.62
C VAL A 183 -4.17 -17.88 -13.04
N THR A 184 -5.00 -18.73 -13.65
CA THR A 184 -4.74 -19.22 -15.01
C THR A 184 -4.74 -18.09 -16.05
N THR A 185 -3.85 -18.19 -17.03
CA THR A 185 -3.89 -17.35 -18.24
C THR A 185 -4.78 -17.96 -19.32
N GLY A 186 -5.13 -19.24 -19.19
CA GLY A 186 -5.81 -20.02 -20.22
C GLY A 186 -4.91 -20.45 -21.39
N LEU A 187 -3.61 -20.14 -21.32
CA LEU A 187 -2.59 -20.55 -22.28
C LEU A 187 -1.73 -21.64 -21.65
N ILE A 188 -1.88 -22.87 -22.10
CA ILE A 188 -1.32 -24.07 -21.45
C ILE A 188 0.19 -23.96 -21.24
N ASP A 189 0.94 -23.53 -22.26
CA ASP A 189 2.39 -23.47 -22.18
C ASP A 189 2.86 -22.31 -21.28
N LEU A 190 2.15 -21.19 -21.28
CA LEU A 190 2.41 -20.07 -20.39
C LEU A 190 2.11 -20.43 -18.93
N ASP A 191 0.98 -21.07 -18.70
CA ASP A 191 0.57 -21.55 -17.38
C ASP A 191 1.56 -22.59 -16.84
N ARG A 192 2.11 -23.46 -17.69
CA ARG A 192 3.14 -24.44 -17.31
C ARG A 192 4.45 -23.74 -16.89
N GLN A 193 4.84 -22.66 -17.57
CA GLN A 193 6.08 -21.93 -17.25
C GLN A 193 5.94 -21.06 -16.01
N LEU A 194 4.79 -20.40 -15.84
CA LEU A 194 4.56 -19.43 -14.75
C LEU A 194 3.88 -20.07 -13.53
N SER A 195 3.36 -21.29 -13.65
CA SER A 195 2.42 -21.90 -12.69
C SER A 195 1.16 -21.04 -12.46
N GLY A 196 0.74 -20.29 -13.49
CA GLY A 196 -0.27 -19.25 -13.45
C GLY A 196 0.28 -17.90 -12.97
N LEU A 197 -0.57 -16.86 -12.97
CA LEU A 197 -0.21 -15.53 -12.48
C LEU A 197 -0.17 -15.54 -10.95
N GLN A 198 1.00 -15.33 -10.37
CA GLN A 198 1.21 -15.49 -8.93
C GLN A 198 0.70 -14.28 -8.14
N LYS A 199 0.18 -14.55 -6.95
CA LYS A 199 -0.26 -13.49 -6.02
C LYS A 199 0.88 -12.51 -5.72
N SER A 200 0.53 -11.25 -5.54
CA SER A 200 1.47 -10.15 -5.27
C SER A 200 2.43 -9.80 -6.41
N ASP A 201 2.28 -10.41 -7.59
CA ASP A 201 3.10 -10.08 -8.74
C ASP A 201 2.53 -8.96 -9.60
N LEU A 202 3.44 -8.14 -10.13
CA LEU A 202 3.16 -7.21 -11.23
C LEU A 202 3.74 -7.82 -12.50
N ILE A 203 2.88 -8.13 -13.45
CA ILE A 203 3.23 -8.69 -14.75
C ILE A 203 3.04 -7.60 -15.81
N LEU A 204 4.05 -7.39 -16.64
CA LEU A 204 3.99 -6.42 -17.73
C LEU A 204 3.83 -7.14 -19.07
N LEU A 205 2.76 -6.81 -19.79
CA LEU A 205 2.52 -7.24 -21.16
C LEU A 205 2.77 -6.07 -22.12
N ALA A 206 3.93 -6.07 -22.78
CA ALA A 206 4.34 -5.01 -23.67
C ALA A 206 4.32 -5.44 -25.13
N ALA A 207 3.81 -4.59 -26.00
CA ALA A 207 3.79 -4.80 -27.45
C ALA A 207 3.70 -3.48 -28.20
N ARG A 208 4.15 -3.48 -29.48
CA ARG A 208 3.89 -2.38 -30.40
C ARG A 208 2.40 -2.24 -30.70
N PRO A 209 1.91 -1.09 -31.15
CA PRO A 209 0.54 -0.89 -31.59
C PRO A 209 0.09 -1.97 -32.58
N ALA A 210 -1.17 -2.35 -32.53
CA ALA A 210 -1.82 -3.31 -33.42
C ALA A 210 -1.30 -4.77 -33.36
N MET A 211 -0.41 -5.11 -32.43
CA MET A 211 0.10 -6.50 -32.27
C MET A 211 -0.85 -7.42 -31.47
N GLY A 212 -2.03 -6.97 -31.13
CA GLY A 212 -3.03 -7.81 -30.43
C GLY A 212 -2.90 -7.82 -28.88
N LYS A 213 -2.17 -6.87 -28.28
CA LYS A 213 -1.96 -6.76 -26.83
C LYS A 213 -3.27 -6.83 -26.03
N THR A 214 -4.23 -5.95 -26.33
CA THR A 214 -5.55 -5.91 -25.68
C THR A 214 -6.35 -7.21 -25.93
N SER A 215 -6.26 -7.76 -27.14
CA SER A 215 -6.95 -9.04 -27.46
C SER A 215 -6.42 -10.19 -26.62
N LEU A 216 -5.09 -10.30 -26.43
CA LEU A 216 -4.48 -11.29 -25.55
C LEU A 216 -4.92 -11.10 -24.10
N ALA A 217 -4.88 -9.86 -23.60
CA ALA A 217 -5.31 -9.55 -22.24
C ALA A 217 -6.78 -9.89 -21.98
N LEU A 218 -7.67 -9.61 -22.94
CA LEU A 218 -9.09 -9.96 -22.86
C LEU A 218 -9.31 -11.49 -22.87
N ASN A 219 -8.52 -12.24 -23.66
CA ASN A 219 -8.58 -13.71 -23.63
C ASN A 219 -8.15 -14.26 -22.27
N ILE A 220 -7.04 -13.72 -21.70
CA ILE A 220 -6.60 -14.09 -20.34
C ILE A 220 -7.71 -13.75 -19.33
N ALA A 221 -8.28 -12.55 -19.42
CA ALA A 221 -9.37 -12.11 -18.55
C ALA A 221 -10.56 -13.07 -18.60
N TYR A 222 -11.02 -13.42 -19.79
CA TYR A 222 -12.14 -14.35 -19.97
C TYR A 222 -11.82 -15.74 -19.38
N LYS A 223 -10.66 -16.31 -19.70
CA LYS A 223 -10.28 -17.64 -19.21
C LYS A 223 -10.12 -17.66 -17.68
N ALA A 224 -9.56 -16.62 -17.12
CA ALA A 224 -9.43 -16.46 -15.67
C ALA A 224 -10.80 -16.29 -14.99
N SER A 225 -11.70 -15.47 -15.56
CA SER A 225 -12.98 -15.09 -14.96
C SER A 225 -14.00 -16.23 -14.83
N VAL A 226 -13.77 -17.36 -15.48
CA VAL A 226 -14.58 -18.58 -15.29
C VAL A 226 -14.48 -19.13 -13.87
N LYS A 227 -13.31 -18.97 -13.22
CA LYS A 227 -13.04 -19.50 -11.86
C LYS A 227 -12.64 -18.45 -10.85
N HIS A 228 -12.23 -17.28 -11.29
CA HIS A 228 -11.65 -16.21 -10.50
C HIS A 228 -12.37 -14.89 -10.77
N HIS A 229 -12.33 -13.98 -9.81
CA HIS A 229 -12.85 -12.63 -9.97
C HIS A 229 -11.81 -11.73 -10.64
N VAL A 230 -12.13 -11.20 -11.80
CA VAL A 230 -11.22 -10.38 -12.62
C VAL A 230 -11.74 -8.96 -12.74
N ALA A 231 -10.91 -7.97 -12.41
CA ALA A 231 -11.20 -6.56 -12.65
C ALA A 231 -10.37 -6.03 -13.81
N ILE A 232 -11.03 -5.43 -14.81
CA ILE A 232 -10.40 -4.83 -15.99
C ILE A 232 -10.59 -3.31 -15.90
N PHE A 233 -9.48 -2.58 -15.90
CA PHE A 233 -9.45 -1.13 -16.01
C PHE A 233 -8.99 -0.76 -17.42
N SER A 234 -9.92 -0.29 -18.24
CA SER A 234 -9.66 0.08 -19.62
C SER A 234 -9.61 1.60 -19.75
N LEU A 235 -8.43 2.14 -19.99
CA LEU A 235 -8.21 3.59 -20.10
C LEU A 235 -8.30 4.08 -21.55
N GLU A 236 -8.25 3.16 -22.52
CA GLU A 236 -8.30 3.46 -23.95
C GLU A 236 -9.67 3.16 -24.57
N MET A 237 -10.32 2.09 -24.13
CA MET A 237 -11.54 1.60 -24.75
C MET A 237 -12.72 1.64 -23.78
N SER A 238 -13.92 1.98 -24.28
CA SER A 238 -15.15 1.91 -23.51
C SER A 238 -15.51 0.45 -23.15
N LYS A 239 -16.24 0.28 -22.05
CA LYS A 239 -16.79 -1.04 -21.65
C LYS A 239 -17.62 -1.71 -22.73
N MET A 240 -18.34 -0.92 -23.54
CA MET A 240 -19.11 -1.45 -24.66
C MET A 240 -18.19 -2.02 -25.74
N GLN A 241 -17.11 -1.33 -26.11
CA GLN A 241 -16.14 -1.83 -27.09
C GLN A 241 -15.41 -3.09 -26.61
N LEU A 242 -15.08 -3.17 -25.30
CA LEU A 242 -14.50 -4.40 -24.73
C LEU A 242 -15.48 -5.57 -24.79
N THR A 243 -16.76 -5.33 -24.43
CA THR A 243 -17.80 -6.35 -24.49
C THR A 243 -18.02 -6.83 -25.93
N GLN A 244 -18.03 -5.92 -26.92
CA GLN A 244 -18.13 -6.31 -28.34
C GLN A 244 -16.95 -7.17 -28.79
N ARG A 245 -15.73 -6.88 -28.35
CA ARG A 245 -14.55 -7.70 -28.66
C ARG A 245 -14.63 -9.09 -28.04
N LEU A 246 -15.09 -9.19 -26.79
CA LEU A 246 -15.30 -10.48 -26.12
C LEU A 246 -16.39 -11.28 -26.81
N LEU A 247 -17.52 -10.66 -27.17
CA LEU A 247 -18.59 -11.31 -27.92
C LEU A 247 -18.11 -11.78 -29.31
N SER A 248 -17.35 -10.97 -30.05
CA SER A 248 -16.75 -11.35 -31.31
C SER A 248 -15.85 -12.59 -31.19
N ALA A 249 -14.98 -12.59 -30.17
CA ALA A 249 -14.06 -13.69 -29.92
C ALA A 249 -14.77 -15.01 -29.54
N LEU A 250 -15.88 -14.91 -28.80
CA LEU A 250 -16.62 -16.09 -28.32
C LEU A 250 -17.64 -16.61 -29.33
N SER A 251 -18.27 -15.72 -30.12
CA SER A 251 -19.26 -16.11 -31.12
C SER A 251 -18.67 -16.51 -32.48
N ASN A 252 -17.36 -16.23 -32.68
CA ASN A 252 -16.70 -16.35 -33.98
C ASN A 252 -17.27 -15.42 -35.07
N ILE A 253 -17.97 -14.35 -34.68
CA ILE A 253 -18.49 -13.31 -35.58
C ILE A 253 -17.49 -12.20 -35.71
N ASN A 254 -17.25 -11.71 -36.91
CA ASN A 254 -16.32 -10.61 -37.12
C ASN A 254 -16.75 -9.35 -36.37
N LEU A 255 -15.79 -8.68 -35.71
CA LEU A 255 -16.05 -7.46 -34.96
C LEU A 255 -16.71 -6.37 -35.83
N SER A 256 -16.32 -6.28 -37.11
CA SER A 256 -16.91 -5.34 -38.08
C SER A 256 -18.40 -5.58 -38.31
N GLU A 257 -18.85 -6.82 -38.28
CA GLU A 257 -20.27 -7.18 -38.42
C GLU A 257 -21.05 -6.78 -37.17
N LEU A 258 -20.48 -7.03 -35.95
CA LEU A 258 -21.08 -6.63 -34.71
C LEU A 258 -21.21 -5.09 -34.61
N VAL A 259 -20.16 -4.35 -34.97
CA VAL A 259 -20.16 -2.88 -34.91
C VAL A 259 -21.10 -2.26 -35.95
N SER A 260 -21.21 -2.86 -37.14
CA SER A 260 -22.11 -2.38 -38.20
C SER A 260 -23.57 -2.86 -38.05
N GLY A 261 -23.85 -3.73 -37.07
CA GLY A 261 -25.19 -4.32 -36.86
C GLY A 261 -25.61 -5.35 -37.93
N ARG A 262 -24.67 -5.84 -38.75
CA ARG A 262 -24.93 -6.83 -39.82
C ARG A 262 -24.79 -8.25 -39.32
N VAL A 263 -25.38 -8.56 -38.18
CA VAL A 263 -25.30 -9.87 -37.54
C VAL A 263 -26.33 -10.81 -38.17
N THR A 264 -25.87 -11.94 -38.72
CA THR A 264 -26.73 -13.00 -39.29
C THR A 264 -26.90 -14.15 -38.28
N GLU A 265 -25.89 -14.41 -37.45
CA GLU A 265 -25.81 -15.55 -36.54
C GLU A 265 -26.19 -15.18 -35.09
N TRP A 266 -27.45 -14.81 -34.88
CA TRP A 266 -27.95 -14.42 -33.55
C TRP A 266 -27.89 -15.52 -32.49
N THR A 267 -27.97 -16.78 -32.92
CA THR A 267 -27.87 -17.94 -32.02
C THR A 267 -26.49 -18.03 -31.39
N ASN A 268 -25.42 -17.90 -32.20
CA ASN A 268 -24.04 -17.93 -31.74
C ASN A 268 -23.76 -16.73 -30.82
N LEU A 269 -24.28 -15.54 -31.16
CA LEU A 269 -24.17 -14.36 -30.34
C LEU A 269 -24.88 -14.53 -28.99
N GLY A 270 -26.06 -15.14 -28.96
CA GLY A 270 -26.82 -15.44 -27.76
C GLY A 270 -26.06 -16.40 -26.83
N GLN A 271 -25.45 -17.44 -27.37
CA GLN A 271 -24.62 -18.37 -26.61
C GLN A 271 -23.38 -17.70 -26.05
N ALA A 272 -22.71 -16.86 -26.83
CA ALA A 272 -21.56 -16.09 -26.36
C ALA A 272 -21.93 -15.11 -25.23
N ALA A 273 -23.10 -14.48 -25.33
CA ALA A 273 -23.61 -13.59 -24.28
C ALA A 273 -23.91 -14.35 -22.98
N GLN A 274 -24.47 -15.56 -23.08
CA GLN A 274 -24.72 -16.40 -21.91
C GLN A 274 -23.40 -16.82 -21.24
N LEU A 275 -22.39 -17.24 -22.01
CA LEU A 275 -21.08 -17.60 -21.48
C LEU A 275 -20.42 -16.43 -20.76
N LEU A 276 -20.56 -15.20 -21.29
CA LEU A 276 -20.04 -14.00 -20.62
C LEU A 276 -20.81 -13.66 -19.34
N ALA A 277 -22.12 -13.86 -19.32
CA ALA A 277 -22.94 -13.59 -18.15
C ALA A 277 -22.60 -14.50 -16.96
N GLU A 278 -22.05 -15.68 -17.22
CA GLU A 278 -21.62 -16.65 -16.20
C GLU A 278 -20.20 -16.34 -15.65
N THR A 279 -19.51 -15.32 -16.18
CA THR A 279 -18.15 -14.96 -15.72
C THR A 279 -18.17 -13.97 -14.58
N ASN A 280 -17.12 -14.05 -13.73
CA ASN A 280 -16.90 -13.10 -12.61
C ASN A 280 -16.00 -11.95 -13.07
N MET A 281 -16.46 -11.14 -14.03
CA MET A 281 -15.67 -10.06 -14.63
C MET A 281 -16.27 -8.70 -14.32
N HIS A 282 -15.46 -7.80 -13.76
CA HIS A 282 -15.78 -6.40 -13.53
C HIS A 282 -15.01 -5.52 -14.51
N VAL A 283 -15.68 -4.55 -15.13
CA VAL A 283 -15.05 -3.65 -16.11
C VAL A 283 -15.26 -2.19 -15.69
N ASP A 284 -14.18 -1.44 -15.67
CA ASP A 284 -14.15 0.00 -15.46
C ASP A 284 -13.52 0.68 -16.68
N ASP A 285 -14.21 1.68 -17.25
CA ASP A 285 -13.75 2.45 -18.41
C ASP A 285 -13.49 3.93 -18.10
N THR A 286 -13.15 4.22 -16.82
CA THR A 286 -12.77 5.57 -16.40
C THR A 286 -11.47 5.96 -17.10
N SER A 287 -11.54 6.92 -18.01
CA SER A 287 -10.36 7.52 -18.65
C SER A 287 -9.54 8.29 -17.61
N SER A 288 -8.23 8.18 -17.63
CA SER A 288 -7.34 8.94 -16.73
C SER A 288 -7.48 8.63 -15.25
N ILE A 289 -7.61 7.34 -14.90
CA ILE A 289 -7.66 6.91 -13.49
C ILE A 289 -6.34 7.17 -12.77
N SER A 290 -6.40 7.74 -11.57
CA SER A 290 -5.24 7.87 -10.69
C SER A 290 -4.93 6.55 -9.96
N LEU A 291 -3.67 6.39 -9.51
CA LEU A 291 -3.28 5.21 -8.73
C LEU A 291 -4.11 5.07 -7.43
N ASN A 292 -4.49 6.19 -6.81
CA ASN A 292 -5.30 6.19 -5.59
C ASN A 292 -6.74 5.74 -5.85
N GLU A 293 -7.34 6.22 -6.94
CA GLU A 293 -8.68 5.80 -7.34
C GLU A 293 -8.73 4.32 -7.72
N LEU A 294 -7.74 3.85 -8.51
CA LEU A 294 -7.57 2.43 -8.82
C LEU A 294 -7.49 1.59 -7.54
N ARG A 295 -6.66 2.02 -6.60
CA ARG A 295 -6.48 1.36 -5.29
C ARG A 295 -7.80 1.29 -4.51
N SER A 296 -8.54 2.38 -4.45
CA SER A 296 -9.84 2.45 -3.75
C SER A 296 -10.84 1.46 -4.35
N LYS A 297 -10.98 1.44 -5.69
CA LYS A 297 -11.87 0.51 -6.39
C LYS A 297 -11.46 -0.96 -6.16
N CYS A 298 -10.17 -1.27 -6.28
CA CYS A 298 -9.66 -2.63 -6.04
C CYS A 298 -9.87 -3.09 -4.60
N ARG A 299 -9.66 -2.23 -3.61
CA ARG A 299 -9.93 -2.54 -2.19
C ARG A 299 -11.40 -2.86 -1.94
N LYS A 300 -12.33 -2.11 -2.53
CA LYS A 300 -13.76 -2.38 -2.40
C LYS A 300 -14.13 -3.77 -2.92
N LEU A 301 -13.59 -4.15 -4.09
CA LEU A 301 -13.79 -5.51 -4.64
C LEU A 301 -13.13 -6.56 -3.76
N LYS A 302 -11.89 -6.33 -3.30
CA LYS A 302 -11.17 -7.28 -2.44
C LYS A 302 -11.86 -7.52 -1.12
N ALA A 303 -12.42 -6.48 -0.50
CA ALA A 303 -13.18 -6.57 0.75
C ALA A 303 -14.46 -7.42 0.62
N ARG A 304 -15.03 -7.51 -0.61
CA ARG A 304 -16.17 -8.38 -0.92
C ARG A 304 -15.76 -9.81 -1.30
N GLY A 305 -14.47 -10.09 -1.40
CA GLY A 305 -13.97 -11.36 -1.92
C GLY A 305 -14.06 -11.49 -3.44
N GLU A 306 -14.28 -10.39 -4.16
CA GLU A 306 -14.54 -10.33 -5.60
C GLU A 306 -13.31 -9.83 -6.39
N LEU A 307 -12.07 -10.21 -5.96
CA LEU A 307 -10.86 -9.78 -6.67
C LEU A 307 -9.71 -10.78 -6.54
N ASP A 308 -9.38 -11.43 -7.66
CA ASP A 308 -8.27 -12.38 -7.80
C ASP A 308 -7.26 -11.97 -8.87
N LEU A 309 -7.63 -11.13 -9.84
CA LEU A 309 -6.76 -10.61 -10.89
C LEU A 309 -7.17 -9.18 -11.27
N VAL A 310 -6.20 -8.30 -11.42
CA VAL A 310 -6.39 -6.95 -11.96
C VAL A 310 -5.70 -6.85 -13.31
N ILE A 311 -6.40 -6.31 -14.32
CA ILE A 311 -5.85 -6.04 -15.66
C ILE A 311 -5.98 -4.54 -15.93
N ILE A 312 -4.91 -3.89 -16.42
CA ILE A 312 -4.88 -2.45 -16.70
C ILE A 312 -4.44 -2.23 -18.16
N ASP A 313 -5.29 -1.64 -18.98
CA ASP A 313 -5.01 -1.33 -20.38
C ASP A 313 -5.11 0.18 -20.63
N TYR A 314 -4.03 0.93 -20.71
CA TYR A 314 -2.60 0.64 -20.52
C TYR A 314 -1.95 1.68 -19.59
N LEU A 315 -0.80 1.35 -19.01
CA LEU A 315 -0.12 2.11 -17.95
C LEU A 315 0.10 3.60 -18.27
N GLN A 316 0.44 3.91 -19.53
CA GLN A 316 0.78 5.26 -19.94
C GLN A 316 -0.40 6.24 -19.95
N LEU A 317 -1.64 5.77 -19.79
CA LEU A 317 -2.82 6.64 -19.66
C LEU A 317 -3.19 6.93 -18.21
N MET A 318 -2.53 6.28 -17.25
CA MET A 318 -2.71 6.61 -15.84
C MET A 318 -2.11 7.98 -15.53
N THR A 319 -2.75 8.69 -14.60
CA THR A 319 -2.29 10.00 -14.15
C THR A 319 -1.66 9.90 -12.76
N THR A 320 -0.62 10.72 -12.54
CA THR A 320 -0.05 10.96 -11.21
C THR A 320 -0.40 12.38 -10.78
N ASN A 321 -0.69 12.56 -9.49
CA ASN A 321 -1.02 13.86 -8.91
C ASN A 321 0.21 14.78 -8.72
N SER A 322 1.40 14.30 -9.05
CA SER A 322 2.61 15.11 -9.02
C SER A 322 2.91 15.67 -10.41
N ARG A 323 3.13 16.99 -10.50
CA ARG A 323 3.71 17.64 -11.69
C ARG A 323 5.16 17.17 -11.85
N ASN A 324 5.36 15.96 -12.33
CA ASN A 324 6.69 15.49 -12.71
C ASN A 324 6.97 15.96 -14.14
N GLU A 325 8.04 16.68 -14.31
CA GLU A 325 8.49 17.21 -15.61
C GLU A 325 8.96 16.12 -16.58
N ASN A 326 9.13 14.86 -16.09
CA ASN A 326 9.67 13.76 -16.88
C ASN A 326 8.74 12.55 -16.90
N ARG A 327 8.25 12.19 -18.10
CA ARG A 327 7.35 11.05 -18.36
C ARG A 327 7.92 9.70 -17.88
N GLN A 328 9.24 9.52 -17.94
CA GLN A 328 9.86 8.29 -17.46
C GLN A 328 9.76 8.12 -15.93
N GLN A 329 9.90 9.23 -15.20
CA GLN A 329 9.75 9.22 -13.74
C GLN A 329 8.31 8.92 -13.34
N GLU A 330 7.34 9.45 -14.09
CA GLU A 330 5.92 9.18 -13.87
C GLU A 330 5.61 7.69 -14.04
N ILE A 331 6.02 7.07 -15.14
CA ILE A 331 5.84 5.62 -15.39
C ILE A 331 6.54 4.79 -14.31
N SER A 332 7.73 5.18 -13.89
CA SER A 332 8.45 4.49 -12.80
C SER A 332 7.69 4.58 -11.47
N THR A 333 7.09 5.72 -11.17
CA THR A 333 6.28 5.92 -9.96
C THR A 333 5.00 5.10 -10.01
N ILE A 334 4.28 5.09 -11.14
CA ILE A 334 3.09 4.25 -11.35
C ILE A 334 3.45 2.77 -11.20
N SER A 335 4.51 2.31 -11.85
CA SER A 335 4.95 0.91 -11.81
C SER A 335 5.28 0.45 -10.38
N ARG A 336 6.04 1.27 -9.62
CA ARG A 336 6.30 1.00 -8.19
C ARG A 336 5.02 0.99 -7.37
N GLY A 337 4.11 1.92 -7.62
CA GLY A 337 2.82 1.98 -6.93
C GLY A 337 1.94 0.76 -7.21
N LEU A 338 1.92 0.26 -8.46
CA LEU A 338 1.19 -0.95 -8.83
C LEU A 338 1.80 -2.22 -8.21
N LYS A 339 3.15 -2.33 -8.13
CA LYS A 339 3.77 -3.45 -7.39
C LYS A 339 3.43 -3.41 -5.90
N GLY A 340 3.42 -2.20 -5.31
CA GLY A 340 2.93 -2.01 -3.95
C GLY A 340 1.47 -2.46 -3.77
N LEU A 341 0.60 -2.09 -4.71
CA LEU A 341 -0.81 -2.48 -4.71
C LEU A 341 -1.00 -4.00 -4.87
N ALA A 342 -0.21 -4.64 -5.75
CA ALA A 342 -0.26 -6.10 -5.92
C ALA A 342 0.10 -6.83 -4.61
N LYS A 343 1.11 -6.36 -3.88
CA LYS A 343 1.49 -6.90 -2.56
C LYS A 343 0.41 -6.66 -1.52
N GLU A 344 -0.13 -5.44 -1.45
CA GLU A 344 -1.17 -5.05 -0.51
C GLU A 344 -2.44 -5.89 -0.65
N LEU A 345 -2.90 -6.09 -1.88
CA LEU A 345 -4.11 -6.86 -2.19
C LEU A 345 -3.87 -8.39 -2.20
N ASN A 346 -2.61 -8.81 -2.15
CA ASN A 346 -2.21 -10.20 -2.37
C ASN A 346 -2.86 -10.79 -3.64
N CYS A 347 -2.72 -10.05 -4.75
CA CYS A 347 -3.40 -10.30 -6.02
C CYS A 347 -2.45 -9.96 -7.19
N PRO A 348 -2.37 -10.78 -8.25
CA PRO A 348 -1.60 -10.43 -9.44
C PRO A 348 -2.20 -9.22 -10.15
N ILE A 349 -1.33 -8.37 -10.69
CA ILE A 349 -1.70 -7.25 -11.56
C ILE A 349 -1.03 -7.45 -12.91
N LEU A 350 -1.84 -7.60 -13.96
CA LEU A 350 -1.39 -7.62 -15.36
C LEU A 350 -1.55 -6.22 -15.95
N ALA A 351 -0.44 -5.54 -16.14
CA ALA A 351 -0.44 -4.18 -16.70
C ALA A 351 0.07 -4.19 -18.13
N LEU A 352 -0.70 -3.61 -19.03
CA LEU A 352 -0.35 -3.47 -20.43
C LEU A 352 0.51 -2.23 -20.64
N SER A 353 1.52 -2.34 -21.50
CA SER A 353 2.41 -1.24 -21.89
C SER A 353 2.55 -1.18 -23.40
N GLN A 354 2.65 0.02 -23.93
CA GLN A 354 2.94 0.26 -25.35
C GLN A 354 4.43 0.58 -25.50
N LEU A 355 5.11 -0.14 -26.43
CA LEU A 355 6.51 0.06 -26.79
C LEU A 355 6.66 1.11 -27.90
#